data_bb523633f5b72b17fbc6a8812f1364b4
#
_entry.id   bb523633f5b72b17fbc6a8812f1364b4
#
_cell.length_a   1.000
_cell.length_b   1.000
_cell.length_c   1.000
_cell.angle_alpha   90.00
_cell.angle_beta   90.00
_cell.angle_gamma   90.00
#
_symmetry.space_group_name_H-M   'P 1'
#
loop_
_entity.id
_entity.type
_entity.pdbx_description
1 polymer ?
#
loop_
_entity_poly.entity_id
_entity_poly.type
_entity_poly.pdbx_seq_one_letter_code
_entity_poly.pdbx_strand_id
1 'polypeptide(L)'
;MLDTCICSFIMREHPESVLQRLAAEVARNNRIVISAITYAEMRYGQIGKKASPKHKTLVDEFVKRLDEVLPWDHSAVDATVEVKGKLTKEGLIIGENDTAIAGHAIASGCTLVTNNVREFSRVAGLDYEDWVH
;
A
#
# COMPACT_ATOMS: atom_id res chain seq x y z
N MET A 1 0.53 3.74 5.95
CA MET A 1 0.49 3.57 4.47
C MET A 1 -0.34 2.34 4.13
N LEU A 2 -1.33 2.49 3.28
CA LEU A 2 -2.18 1.38 2.87
C LEU A 2 -1.63 0.73 1.61
N ASP A 3 -1.48 -0.60 1.63
CA ASP A 3 -1.14 -1.38 0.45
C ASP A 3 -2.33 -1.45 -0.51
N THR A 4 -2.08 -1.78 -1.76
CA THR A 4 -3.09 -1.81 -2.82
C THR A 4 -4.26 -2.75 -2.52
N CYS A 5 -3.98 -3.93 -1.95
CA CYS A 5 -5.04 -4.88 -1.57
C CYS A 5 -5.98 -4.28 -0.51
N ILE A 6 -5.44 -3.55 0.46
CA ILE A 6 -6.24 -2.90 1.49
C ILE A 6 -7.10 -1.79 0.90
N CYS A 7 -6.54 -0.99 -0.01
CA CYS A 7 -7.31 0.03 -0.73
C CYS A 7 -8.50 -0.59 -1.46
N SER A 8 -8.28 -1.72 -2.12
CA SER A 8 -9.32 -2.46 -2.82
C SER A 8 -10.42 -2.92 -1.87
N PHE A 9 -10.06 -3.44 -0.70
CA PHE A 9 -11.03 -3.84 0.32
C PHE A 9 -11.87 -2.65 0.80
N ILE A 10 -11.24 -1.51 1.05
CA ILE A 10 -11.94 -0.30 1.48
C ILE A 10 -12.93 0.17 0.41
N MET A 11 -12.51 0.19 -0.85
CA MET A 11 -13.37 0.60 -1.96
C MET A 11 -14.57 -0.34 -2.15
N ARG A 12 -14.39 -1.64 -1.86
CA ARG A 12 -15.47 -2.63 -1.91
C ARG A 12 -16.28 -2.71 -0.62
N GLU A 13 -15.90 -1.96 0.40
CA GLU A 13 -16.54 -1.94 1.72
C GLU A 13 -16.58 -3.32 2.38
N HIS A 14 -15.54 -4.13 2.17
CA HIS A 14 -15.46 -5.49 2.69
C HIS A 14 -14.00 -5.95 2.71
N PRO A 15 -13.52 -6.68 3.76
CA PRO A 15 -14.27 -7.11 4.95
C PRO A 15 -14.43 -5.98 5.97
N GLU A 16 -15.41 -6.14 6.84
CA GLU A 16 -15.75 -5.14 7.84
C GLU A 16 -14.59 -4.84 8.81
N SER A 17 -13.75 -5.84 9.12
CA SER A 17 -12.60 -5.66 9.98
C SER A 17 -11.66 -4.56 9.48
N VAL A 18 -11.46 -4.46 8.16
CA VAL A 18 -10.63 -3.42 7.56
C VAL A 18 -11.26 -2.04 7.76
N LEU A 19 -12.58 -1.93 7.56
CA LEU A 19 -13.31 -0.67 7.74
C LEU A 19 -13.28 -0.22 9.19
N GLN A 20 -13.43 -1.14 10.13
CA GLN A 20 -13.37 -0.85 11.56
C GLN A 20 -11.99 -0.35 11.98
N ARG A 21 -10.93 -1.00 11.50
CA ARG A 21 -9.57 -0.59 11.80
C ARG A 21 -9.25 0.78 11.20
N LEU A 22 -9.71 1.02 9.96
CA LEU A 22 -9.54 2.33 9.32
C LEU A 22 -10.21 3.43 10.16
N ALA A 23 -11.45 3.22 10.56
CA ALA A 23 -12.19 4.18 11.39
C ALA A 23 -11.47 4.45 12.72
N ALA A 24 -10.93 3.40 13.35
CA ALA A 24 -10.20 3.53 14.61
C ALA A 24 -8.92 4.37 14.45
N GLU A 25 -8.18 4.15 13.37
CA GLU A 25 -6.94 4.89 13.12
C GLU A 25 -7.22 6.36 12.77
N VAL A 26 -8.28 6.64 12.02
CA VAL A 26 -8.72 8.00 11.72
C VAL A 26 -9.13 8.71 13.02
N ALA A 27 -9.86 8.02 13.90
CA ALA A 27 -10.28 8.57 15.19
C ALA A 27 -9.10 8.92 16.10
N ARG A 28 -7.97 8.23 15.94
CA ARG A 28 -6.73 8.49 16.68
C ARG A 28 -5.88 9.59 16.04
N ASN A 29 -6.37 10.22 14.99
CA ASN A 29 -5.66 11.25 14.21
C ASN A 29 -4.39 10.73 13.51
N ASN A 30 -4.32 9.43 13.24
CA ASN A 30 -3.24 8.89 12.42
C ASN A 30 -3.48 9.25 10.96
N ARG A 31 -2.42 9.67 10.27
CA ARG A 31 -2.51 9.99 8.85
C ARG A 31 -2.67 8.71 8.04
N ILE A 32 -3.57 8.75 7.09
CA ILE A 32 -3.82 7.63 6.17
C ILE A 32 -3.28 8.03 4.81
N VAL A 33 -2.24 7.34 4.37
CA VAL A 33 -1.52 7.67 3.12
C VAL A 33 -1.36 6.43 2.26
N ILE A 34 -1.09 6.66 0.98
CA ILE A 34 -0.69 5.59 0.05
C ILE A 34 0.58 6.02 -0.67
N SER A 35 1.31 5.04 -1.19
CA SER A 35 2.44 5.27 -2.07
C SER A 35 1.95 5.66 -3.46
N ALA A 36 2.73 6.47 -4.18
CA ALA A 36 2.51 6.73 -5.60
C ALA A 36 2.48 5.41 -6.40
N ILE A 37 3.19 4.37 -5.96
CA ILE A 37 3.17 3.05 -6.60
C ILE A 37 1.77 2.42 -6.48
N THR A 38 1.17 2.47 -5.29
CA THR A 38 -0.20 1.99 -5.07
C THR A 38 -1.18 2.80 -5.93
N TYR A 39 -1.00 4.11 -5.99
CA TYR A 39 -1.82 4.97 -6.83
C TYR A 39 -1.73 4.56 -8.30
N ALA A 40 -0.52 4.28 -8.79
CA ALA A 40 -0.30 3.81 -10.15
C ALA A 40 -1.02 2.49 -10.43
N GLU A 41 -0.94 1.54 -9.49
CA GLU A 41 -1.62 0.25 -9.63
C GLU A 41 -3.14 0.42 -9.74
N MET A 42 -3.72 1.29 -8.92
CA MET A 42 -5.16 1.57 -8.97
C MET A 42 -5.55 2.23 -10.29
N ARG A 43 -4.76 3.20 -10.77
CA ARG A 43 -5.01 3.87 -12.05
C ARG A 43 -4.81 2.93 -13.25
N TYR A 44 -3.79 2.08 -13.19
CA TYR A 44 -3.57 1.06 -14.23
C TYR A 44 -4.76 0.11 -14.34
N GLY A 45 -5.37 -0.27 -13.24
CA GLY A 45 -6.57 -1.11 -13.23
C GLY A 45 -7.75 -0.50 -13.98
N GLN A 46 -7.75 0.82 -14.25
CA GLN A 46 -8.81 1.50 -14.98
C GLN A 46 -8.72 1.33 -16.50
N ILE A 47 -7.56 0.89 -17.02
CA ILE A 47 -7.34 0.76 -18.46
C ILE A 47 -7.33 -0.70 -18.93
N GLY A 48 -7.57 -1.65 -18.01
CA GLY A 48 -7.70 -3.06 -18.34
C GLY A 48 -9.07 -3.38 -18.94
N LYS A 49 -9.23 -4.62 -19.41
CA LYS A 49 -10.48 -5.10 -20.03
C LYS A 49 -11.70 -4.97 -19.13
N LYS A 50 -11.50 -4.93 -17.82
CA LYS A 50 -12.57 -4.79 -16.83
C LYS A 50 -12.71 -3.36 -16.35
N ALA A 51 -12.00 -2.41 -16.96
CA ALA A 51 -12.09 -1.01 -16.58
C ALA A 51 -13.47 -0.46 -16.92
N SER A 52 -14.04 0.33 -16.01
CA SER A 52 -15.34 0.95 -16.21
C SER A 52 -15.30 2.38 -15.67
N PRO A 53 -16.19 3.27 -16.15
CA PRO A 53 -16.31 4.61 -15.57
C PRO A 53 -16.59 4.59 -14.07
N LYS A 54 -17.32 3.57 -13.60
CA LYS A 54 -17.62 3.38 -12.18
C LYS A 54 -16.34 3.15 -11.38
N HIS A 55 -15.41 2.35 -11.89
CA HIS A 55 -14.12 2.09 -11.24
C HIS A 55 -13.30 3.38 -11.10
N LYS A 56 -13.25 4.19 -12.17
CA LYS A 56 -12.58 5.49 -12.13
C LYS A 56 -13.15 6.37 -11.03
N THR A 57 -14.47 6.45 -10.92
CA THR A 57 -15.15 7.24 -9.90
C THR A 57 -14.81 6.74 -8.48
N LEU A 58 -14.80 5.42 -8.28
CA LEU A 58 -14.44 4.82 -6.99
C LEU A 58 -13.02 5.19 -6.57
N VAL A 59 -12.07 5.11 -7.49
CA VAL A 59 -10.68 5.47 -7.22
C VAL A 59 -10.57 6.98 -6.91
N ASP A 60 -11.21 7.83 -7.71
CA ASP A 60 -11.20 9.28 -7.49
C ASP A 60 -11.73 9.64 -6.10
N GLU A 61 -12.86 9.06 -5.71
CA GLU A 61 -13.47 9.31 -4.41
C GLU A 61 -12.61 8.76 -3.26
N PHE A 62 -12.03 7.59 -3.44
CA PHE A 62 -11.14 7.01 -2.44
C PHE A 62 -9.93 7.91 -2.21
N VAL A 63 -9.26 8.34 -3.26
CA VAL A 63 -8.05 9.17 -3.18
C VAL A 63 -8.34 10.50 -2.50
N LYS A 64 -9.50 11.09 -2.73
CA LYS A 64 -9.90 12.35 -2.07
C LYS A 64 -9.99 12.24 -0.55
N ARG A 65 -10.27 11.07 -0.03
CA ARG A 65 -10.40 10.84 1.42
C ARG A 65 -9.07 10.57 2.11
N LEU A 66 -8.02 10.31 1.36
CA LEU A 66 -6.69 10.10 1.91
C LEU A 66 -6.08 11.41 2.37
N ASP A 67 -5.21 11.34 3.35
CA ASP A 67 -4.45 12.52 3.78
C ASP A 67 -3.43 12.91 2.72
N GLU A 68 -2.80 11.94 2.08
CA GLU A 68 -1.81 12.22 1.04
C GLU A 68 -1.51 10.98 0.19
N VAL A 69 -1.20 11.22 -1.09
CA VAL A 69 -0.51 10.25 -1.94
C VAL A 69 0.96 10.65 -1.90
N LEU A 70 1.79 9.84 -1.27
CA LEU A 70 3.21 10.17 -1.10
C LEU A 70 3.98 9.98 -2.41
N PRO A 71 4.77 10.98 -2.84
CA PRO A 71 5.59 10.84 -4.02
C PRO A 71 6.69 9.80 -3.79
N TRP A 72 6.96 8.98 -4.81
CA TRP A 72 8.01 7.99 -4.75
C TRP A 72 9.32 8.64 -5.16
N ASP A 73 9.99 9.23 -4.18
CA ASP A 73 11.11 10.12 -4.35
C ASP A 73 12.48 9.40 -4.21
N HIS A 74 13.52 10.18 -4.17
CA HIS A 74 14.90 9.72 -4.02
C HIS A 74 15.09 8.82 -2.79
N SER A 75 14.52 9.20 -1.64
CA SER A 75 14.61 8.38 -0.42
C SER A 75 13.91 7.03 -0.58
N ALA A 76 12.77 7.02 -1.26
CA ALA A 76 12.04 5.78 -1.55
C ALA A 76 12.86 4.87 -2.47
N VAL A 77 13.55 5.43 -3.46
CA VAL A 77 14.45 4.68 -4.35
C VAL A 77 15.56 4.03 -3.54
N ASP A 78 16.25 4.78 -2.71
CA ASP A 78 17.40 4.28 -1.94
C ASP A 78 16.97 3.14 -1.00
N ALA A 79 15.86 3.30 -0.29
CA ALA A 79 15.34 2.26 0.60
C ALA A 79 14.92 1.01 -0.19
N THR A 80 14.31 1.19 -1.35
CA THR A 80 13.87 0.08 -2.22
C THR A 80 15.06 -0.73 -2.73
N VAL A 81 16.12 -0.07 -3.14
CA VAL A 81 17.35 -0.76 -3.60
C VAL A 81 17.94 -1.60 -2.47
N GLU A 82 17.94 -1.07 -1.24
CA GLU A 82 18.44 -1.80 -0.08
C GLU A 82 17.57 -3.03 0.23
N VAL A 83 16.25 -2.87 0.22
CA VAL A 83 15.30 -3.97 0.42
C VAL A 83 15.51 -5.04 -0.64
N LYS A 84 15.54 -4.64 -1.91
CA LYS A 84 15.73 -5.55 -3.04
C LYS A 84 17.04 -6.33 -2.94
N GLY A 85 18.12 -5.65 -2.57
CA GLY A 85 19.43 -6.26 -2.41
C GLY A 85 19.44 -7.35 -1.35
N LYS A 86 18.84 -7.10 -0.19
CA LYS A 86 18.75 -8.08 0.89
C LYS A 86 17.89 -9.27 0.50
N LEU A 87 16.72 -9.03 -0.10
CA LEU A 87 15.83 -10.11 -0.54
C LEU A 87 16.48 -10.98 -1.60
N THR A 88 17.18 -10.39 -2.54
CA THR A 88 17.90 -11.13 -3.59
C THR A 88 18.99 -12.02 -2.97
N LYS A 89 19.76 -11.47 -2.04
CA LYS A 89 20.83 -12.19 -1.36
C LYS A 89 20.31 -13.38 -0.57
N GLU A 90 19.14 -13.25 0.03
CA GLU A 90 18.51 -14.30 0.85
C GLU A 90 17.66 -15.28 0.03
N GLY A 91 17.49 -15.03 -1.28
CA GLY A 91 16.63 -15.86 -2.13
C GLY A 91 15.15 -15.73 -1.81
N LEU A 92 14.72 -14.61 -1.26
CA LEU A 92 13.34 -14.36 -0.80
C LEU A 92 12.66 -13.24 -1.58
N ILE A 93 12.87 -13.21 -2.88
CA ILE A 93 12.33 -12.16 -3.76
C ILE A 93 10.80 -12.07 -3.66
N ILE A 94 10.29 -10.85 -3.63
CA ILE A 94 8.85 -10.52 -3.72
C ILE A 94 8.60 -9.71 -4.99
N GLY A 95 7.34 -9.43 -5.30
CA GLY A 95 6.98 -8.65 -6.48
C GLY A 95 7.66 -7.27 -6.50
N GLU A 96 7.92 -6.75 -7.70
CA GLU A 96 8.63 -5.47 -7.86
C GLU A 96 7.86 -4.30 -7.24
N ASN A 97 6.55 -4.23 -7.46
CA ASN A 97 5.72 -3.17 -6.85
C ASN A 97 5.69 -3.32 -5.33
N ASP A 98 5.58 -4.52 -4.82
CA ASP A 98 5.61 -4.77 -3.38
C ASP A 98 6.95 -4.36 -2.77
N THR A 99 8.05 -4.65 -3.48
CA THR A 99 9.39 -4.20 -3.06
C THR A 99 9.45 -2.67 -2.98
N ALA A 100 8.90 -1.99 -3.99
CA ALA A 100 8.87 -0.52 -4.05
C ALA A 100 8.00 0.08 -2.94
N ILE A 101 6.85 -0.54 -2.66
CA ILE A 101 5.95 -0.10 -1.58
C ILE A 101 6.62 -0.29 -0.22
N ALA A 102 7.28 -1.44 0.00
CA ALA A 102 8.00 -1.71 1.24
C ALA A 102 9.12 -0.68 1.48
N GLY A 103 9.92 -0.42 0.46
CA GLY A 103 10.98 0.60 0.52
C GLY A 103 10.42 1.98 0.83
N HIS A 104 9.30 2.32 0.20
CA HIS A 104 8.63 3.60 0.43
C HIS A 104 8.13 3.74 1.87
N ALA A 105 7.51 2.69 2.40
CA ALA A 105 7.03 2.70 3.79
C ALA A 105 8.20 2.90 4.77
N ILE A 106 9.31 2.21 4.56
CA ILE A 106 10.51 2.35 5.39
C ILE A 106 11.05 3.78 5.30
N ALA A 107 11.23 4.30 4.09
CA ALA A 107 11.77 5.64 3.86
C ALA A 107 10.91 6.74 4.49
N SER A 108 9.59 6.53 4.53
CA SER A 108 8.63 7.50 5.05
C SER A 108 8.33 7.32 6.53
N GLY A 109 8.90 6.30 7.18
CA GLY A 109 8.61 5.99 8.57
C GLY A 109 7.16 5.57 8.82
N CYS A 110 6.52 4.96 7.84
CA CYS A 110 5.14 4.53 7.93
C CYS A 110 5.02 3.07 8.33
N THR A 111 3.93 2.73 9.04
CA THR A 111 3.48 1.35 9.17
C THR A 111 2.75 0.98 7.89
N LEU A 112 3.13 -0.13 7.26
CA LEU A 112 2.45 -0.63 6.07
C LEU A 112 1.26 -1.49 6.49
N VAL A 113 0.07 -1.17 5.99
CA VAL A 113 -1.12 -2.00 6.21
C VAL A 113 -1.31 -2.86 4.99
N THR A 114 -1.26 -4.18 5.18
CA THR A 114 -1.33 -5.15 4.08
C THR A 114 -1.97 -6.46 4.52
N ASN A 115 -2.59 -7.15 3.58
CA ASN A 115 -3.04 -8.53 3.78
C ASN A 115 -2.00 -9.53 3.23
N ASN A 116 -1.02 -9.06 2.51
CA ASN A 116 0.02 -9.91 1.92
C ASN A 116 1.18 -10.12 2.88
N VAL A 117 0.87 -10.64 4.06
CA VAL A 117 1.85 -10.85 5.14
C VAL A 117 2.94 -11.83 4.71
N ARG A 118 2.59 -12.82 3.88
CA ARG A 118 3.54 -13.82 3.39
C ARG A 118 4.76 -13.19 2.72
N GLU A 119 4.55 -12.16 1.90
CA GLU A 119 5.65 -11.47 1.22
C GLU A 119 6.28 -10.39 2.09
N PHE A 120 5.47 -9.53 2.69
CA PHE A 120 6.00 -8.38 3.42
C PHE A 120 6.72 -8.77 4.73
N SER A 121 6.41 -9.93 5.32
CA SER A 121 7.14 -10.43 6.48
C SER A 121 8.61 -10.73 6.17
N ARG A 122 8.95 -10.91 4.89
CA ARG A 122 10.34 -11.14 4.46
C ARG A 122 11.21 -9.89 4.49
N VAL A 123 10.59 -8.71 4.63
CA VAL A 123 11.29 -7.43 4.56
C VAL A 123 11.76 -7.01 5.95
N ALA A 124 13.07 -7.09 6.20
CA ALA A 124 13.65 -6.66 7.47
C ALA A 124 13.49 -5.15 7.63
N GLY A 125 13.12 -4.71 8.83
CA GLY A 125 12.97 -3.30 9.16
C GLY A 125 11.64 -2.68 8.74
N LEU A 126 10.74 -3.46 8.17
CA LEU A 126 9.41 -2.99 7.82
C LEU A 126 8.43 -3.21 8.97
N ASP A 127 7.78 -2.15 9.42
CA ASP A 127 6.64 -2.25 10.33
C ASP A 127 5.39 -2.47 9.49
N TYR A 128 4.64 -3.53 9.77
CA TYR A 128 3.42 -3.82 9.04
C TYR A 128 2.32 -4.33 9.94
N GLU A 129 1.08 -4.15 9.49
CA GLU A 129 -0.12 -4.64 10.17
C GLU A 129 -1.06 -5.29 9.14
N ASP A 130 -1.75 -6.36 9.56
CA ASP A 130 -2.82 -6.98 8.79
C ASP A 130 -4.16 -6.60 9.43
N TRP A 131 -5.00 -5.86 8.68
CA TRP A 131 -6.32 -5.44 9.18
C TRP A 131 -7.43 -6.45 8.84
N VAL A 132 -7.12 -7.49 8.06
CA VAL A 132 -8.09 -8.52 7.69
C VAL A 132 -8.24 -9.57 8.80
N HIS A 133 -7.12 -9.93 9.42
CA HIS A 133 -7.06 -10.99 10.44
C HIS A 133 -6.72 -10.50 11.83
#